data_fb9d907affa26ac58e10950c10084795
#
_entry.id   fb9d907affa26ac58e10950c10084795
#
_cell.length_a   1.000
_cell.length_b   1.000
_cell.length_c   1.000
_cell.angle_alpha   90.00
_cell.angle_beta   90.00
_cell.angle_gamma   90.00
#
_symmetry.space_group_name_H-M   'P 1'
#
loop_
_entity.id
_entity.type
_entity.pdbx_description
1 polymer ?
#
loop_
_entity_poly.entity_id
_entity_poly.type
_entity_poly.pdbx_seq_one_letter_code
_entity_poly.pdbx_strand_id
1 'polypeptide(L)'
;MNLALKEMTYYKLKYALVAAIIFLLAFLVLFVSSLAQGLGKDNISFIEHMNGKYFVVSEDADNNLLNAPLHPDDVKVLKNNQIPLVQMQPIKVQNNDKFLLTTISNIHALPKNGEIALDLHMSKNYKVNDQLNVVDNKEALKIAQFDKYQMYSHMSVGLVNQDTYQKIVPQNAINTAILTEDMLKDEVKVKDLKAQLKHSKIITPEDAMKAIPSYEAEQMPLNLMVFFLFLISAIVITVFFYIITIQKTTEYGILKAIGTSHKKLIVKLIQEVFIIVMLSVGLAIAVIMAINNFLPPTMPFYLNTNLIFILAGLFLFVAFIGVLLSIIKVLKIDPIEAIGGE
;
A
#
# COMPACT_ATOMS: atom_id res chain seq x y z
N MET A 1 32.51 0.23 27.47
CA MET A 1 31.94 -0.75 26.53
C MET A 1 30.62 -1.24 27.12
N ASN A 2 29.56 -1.18 26.37
CA ASN A 2 28.19 -1.46 26.86
C ASN A 2 28.06 -2.95 27.27
N LEU A 3 27.61 -3.23 28.51
CA LEU A 3 27.49 -4.60 29.05
C LEU A 3 26.59 -5.48 28.16
N ALA A 4 25.53 -4.89 27.57
CA ALA A 4 24.64 -5.56 26.65
C ALA A 4 25.39 -6.10 25.40
N LEU A 5 26.23 -5.28 24.78
CA LEU A 5 27.00 -5.71 23.60
C LEU A 5 28.02 -6.81 23.91
N LYS A 6 28.67 -6.77 25.08
CA LYS A 6 29.60 -7.84 25.50
C LYS A 6 28.88 -9.16 25.66
N GLU A 7 27.72 -9.14 26.24
CA GLU A 7 26.92 -10.34 26.46
C GLU A 7 26.37 -10.91 25.13
N MET A 8 25.88 -10.05 24.24
CA MET A 8 25.45 -10.46 22.91
C MET A 8 26.58 -11.12 22.10
N THR A 9 27.82 -10.64 22.24
CA THR A 9 28.98 -11.24 21.59
C THR A 9 29.41 -12.56 22.25
N TYR A 10 29.20 -12.73 23.55
CA TYR A 10 29.46 -13.97 24.26
C TYR A 10 28.49 -15.07 23.90
N TYR A 11 27.18 -14.79 23.93
CA TYR A 11 26.10 -15.71 23.58
C TYR A 11 25.61 -15.54 22.14
N LYS A 12 26.54 -15.30 21.20
CA LYS A 12 26.25 -14.92 19.81
C LYS A 12 25.25 -15.83 19.10
N LEU A 13 25.31 -17.14 19.32
CA LEU A 13 24.40 -18.11 18.68
C LEU A 13 22.95 -17.93 19.16
N LYS A 14 22.77 -17.75 20.48
CA LYS A 14 21.44 -17.55 21.09
C LYS A 14 20.78 -16.26 20.56
N TYR A 15 21.53 -15.16 20.56
CA TYR A 15 21.03 -13.88 20.07
C TYR A 15 20.81 -13.88 18.55
N ALA A 16 21.66 -14.56 17.79
CA ALA A 16 21.50 -14.73 16.36
C ALA A 16 20.23 -15.52 16.00
N LEU A 17 19.91 -16.58 16.74
CA LEU A 17 18.67 -17.33 16.53
C LEU A 17 17.43 -16.48 16.81
N VAL A 18 17.42 -15.71 17.89
CA VAL A 18 16.31 -14.81 18.20
C VAL A 18 16.19 -13.71 17.15
N ALA A 19 17.32 -13.10 16.75
CA ALA A 19 17.33 -12.10 15.68
C ALA A 19 16.82 -12.67 14.36
N ALA A 20 17.17 -13.92 14.03
CA ALA A 20 16.67 -14.60 12.82
C ALA A 20 15.16 -14.83 12.86
N ILE A 21 14.61 -15.21 14.01
CA ILE A 21 13.15 -15.39 14.16
C ILE A 21 12.42 -14.04 13.99
N ILE A 22 12.89 -12.98 14.67
CA ILE A 22 12.31 -11.64 14.56
C ILE A 22 12.43 -11.12 13.12
N PHE A 23 13.57 -11.36 12.48
CA PHE A 23 13.78 -11.03 11.07
C PHE A 23 12.76 -11.73 10.17
N LEU A 24 12.58 -13.05 10.31
CA LEU A 24 11.63 -13.81 9.50
C LEU A 24 10.18 -13.35 9.71
N LEU A 25 9.79 -13.09 10.95
CA LEU A 25 8.44 -12.58 11.26
C LEU A 25 8.24 -11.18 10.66
N ALA A 26 9.18 -10.26 10.85
CA ALA A 26 9.11 -8.92 10.30
C ALA A 26 9.11 -8.94 8.76
N PHE A 27 9.97 -9.77 8.17
CA PHE A 27 10.02 -9.99 6.72
C PHE A 27 8.67 -10.50 6.20
N LEU A 28 8.08 -11.52 6.83
CA LEU A 28 6.80 -12.08 6.41
C LEU A 28 5.67 -11.04 6.49
N VAL A 29 5.57 -10.31 7.60
CA VAL A 29 4.55 -9.26 7.77
C VAL A 29 4.72 -8.15 6.73
N LEU A 30 5.95 -7.66 6.52
CA LEU A 30 6.22 -6.63 5.53
C LEU A 30 5.97 -7.12 4.09
N PHE A 31 6.36 -8.35 3.77
CA PHE A 31 6.18 -8.94 2.43
C PHE A 31 4.70 -9.10 2.10
N VAL A 32 3.93 -9.71 3.01
CA VAL A 32 2.47 -9.90 2.81
C VAL A 32 1.74 -8.57 2.79
N SER A 33 2.13 -7.60 3.63
CA SER A 33 1.56 -6.25 3.60
C SER A 33 1.82 -5.55 2.26
N SER A 34 3.01 -5.73 1.68
CA SER A 34 3.36 -5.15 0.38
C SER A 34 2.59 -5.79 -0.77
N LEU A 35 2.33 -7.11 -0.71
CA LEU A 35 1.45 -7.80 -1.66
C LEU A 35 0.01 -7.32 -1.54
N ALA A 36 -0.52 -7.20 -0.32
CA ALA A 36 -1.87 -6.69 -0.07
C ALA A 36 -2.06 -5.27 -0.62
N GLN A 37 -1.05 -4.41 -0.41
CA GLN A 37 -1.04 -3.05 -0.97
C GLN A 37 -0.95 -3.07 -2.50
N GLY A 38 -0.17 -3.96 -3.09
CA GLY A 38 -0.05 -4.13 -4.54
C GLY A 38 -1.37 -4.53 -5.18
N LEU A 39 -2.04 -5.54 -4.63
CA LEU A 39 -3.38 -5.96 -5.09
C LEU A 39 -4.42 -4.83 -4.97
N GLY A 40 -4.35 -4.05 -3.89
CA GLY A 40 -5.16 -2.84 -3.77
C GLY A 40 -4.89 -1.85 -4.90
N LYS A 41 -3.63 -1.60 -5.23
CA LYS A 41 -3.24 -0.70 -6.33
C LYS A 41 -3.74 -1.16 -7.70
N ASP A 42 -3.80 -2.47 -7.95
CA ASP A 42 -4.35 -3.02 -9.20
C ASP A 42 -5.86 -2.73 -9.35
N ASN A 43 -6.55 -2.44 -8.26
CA ASN A 43 -7.94 -2.00 -8.31
C ASN A 43 -8.11 -0.49 -8.48
N ILE A 44 -7.27 0.33 -7.82
CA ILE A 44 -7.59 1.75 -7.58
C ILE A 44 -6.55 2.73 -8.10
N SER A 45 -5.39 2.28 -8.59
CA SER A 45 -4.28 3.18 -8.90
C SER A 45 -4.61 4.25 -9.94
N PHE A 46 -5.50 3.96 -10.89
CA PHE A 46 -5.96 4.95 -11.84
C PHE A 46 -6.77 6.08 -11.19
N ILE A 47 -7.64 5.76 -10.20
CA ILE A 47 -8.39 6.79 -9.46
C ILE A 47 -7.42 7.73 -8.73
N GLU A 48 -6.38 7.18 -8.10
CA GLU A 48 -5.36 7.97 -7.42
C GLU A 48 -4.58 8.87 -8.39
N HIS A 49 -4.24 8.35 -9.59
CA HIS A 49 -3.51 9.11 -10.61
C HIS A 49 -4.32 10.24 -11.26
N MET A 50 -5.64 10.15 -11.26
CA MET A 50 -6.48 11.24 -11.74
C MET A 50 -6.36 12.52 -10.89
N ASN A 51 -5.71 12.44 -9.70
CA ASN A 51 -5.48 13.58 -8.78
C ASN A 51 -6.73 14.39 -8.47
N GLY A 52 -7.90 13.77 -8.54
CA GLY A 52 -9.17 14.38 -8.19
C GLY A 52 -9.34 14.47 -6.67
N LYS A 53 -9.76 15.64 -6.19
CA LYS A 53 -10.19 15.79 -4.80
C LYS A 53 -11.61 15.24 -4.61
N TYR A 54 -12.45 15.36 -5.64
CA TYR A 54 -13.77 14.76 -5.75
C TYR A 54 -14.04 14.37 -7.20
N PHE A 55 -14.99 13.46 -7.38
CA PHE A 55 -15.52 13.04 -8.67
C PHE A 55 -17.00 13.36 -8.76
N VAL A 56 -17.44 13.74 -9.95
CA VAL A 56 -18.87 13.91 -10.26
C VAL A 56 -19.33 12.65 -10.99
N VAL A 57 -20.29 11.96 -10.44
CA VAL A 57 -20.86 10.72 -11.00
C VAL A 57 -22.37 10.82 -11.13
N SER A 58 -22.96 10.06 -12.03
CA SER A 58 -24.42 9.93 -12.11
C SER A 58 -25.01 9.41 -10.79
N GLU A 59 -26.20 9.84 -10.41
CA GLU A 59 -26.91 9.28 -9.26
C GLU A 59 -27.14 7.77 -9.41
N ASP A 60 -27.34 7.29 -10.65
CA ASP A 60 -27.54 5.88 -10.99
C ASP A 60 -26.24 5.04 -11.02
N ALA A 61 -25.09 5.67 -10.80
CA ALA A 61 -23.78 4.99 -10.91
C ALA A 61 -23.37 4.19 -9.66
N ASP A 62 -24.11 4.26 -8.56
CA ASP A 62 -23.74 3.62 -7.29
C ASP A 62 -22.30 3.93 -6.85
N ASN A 63 -21.85 5.19 -7.08
CA ASN A 63 -20.49 5.70 -6.87
C ASN A 63 -19.40 5.07 -7.77
N ASN A 64 -19.71 4.08 -8.60
CA ASN A 64 -18.75 3.46 -9.50
C ASN A 64 -18.61 4.27 -10.80
N LEU A 65 -17.39 4.63 -11.16
CA LEU A 65 -17.11 5.51 -12.31
C LEU A 65 -17.49 4.91 -13.67
N LEU A 66 -17.71 3.58 -13.77
CA LEU A 66 -18.06 2.88 -15.02
C LEU A 66 -19.54 2.51 -15.15
N ASN A 67 -20.31 2.50 -14.05
CA ASN A 67 -21.66 1.91 -14.08
C ASN A 67 -22.67 2.71 -14.89
N ALA A 68 -22.63 4.03 -14.82
CA ALA A 68 -23.58 4.87 -15.55
C ALA A 68 -22.89 6.16 -16.03
N PRO A 69 -23.17 6.59 -17.28
CA PRO A 69 -22.67 7.87 -17.79
C PRO A 69 -23.38 9.04 -17.11
N LEU A 70 -22.73 10.20 -17.14
CA LEU A 70 -23.33 11.46 -16.71
C LEU A 70 -24.46 11.89 -17.65
N HIS A 71 -25.49 12.48 -17.08
CA HIS A 71 -26.60 13.01 -17.87
C HIS A 71 -26.14 14.16 -18.77
N PRO A 72 -26.65 14.26 -20.03
CA PRO A 72 -26.21 15.27 -20.99
C PRO A 72 -26.32 16.71 -20.50
N ASP A 73 -27.33 17.03 -19.68
CA ASP A 73 -27.51 18.38 -19.15
C ASP A 73 -26.43 18.72 -18.11
N ASP A 74 -26.10 17.77 -17.23
CA ASP A 74 -25.00 17.96 -16.26
C ASP A 74 -23.63 18.04 -16.96
N VAL A 75 -23.44 17.29 -18.06
CA VAL A 75 -22.23 17.40 -18.90
C VAL A 75 -22.08 18.79 -19.48
N LYS A 76 -23.18 19.45 -19.92
CA LYS A 76 -23.13 20.85 -20.42
C LYS A 76 -22.68 21.81 -19.31
N VAL A 77 -23.21 21.64 -18.10
CA VAL A 77 -22.81 22.45 -16.92
C VAL A 77 -21.32 22.28 -16.64
N LEU A 78 -20.83 21.03 -16.62
CA LEU A 78 -19.42 20.72 -16.35
C LEU A 78 -18.50 21.31 -17.43
N LYS A 79 -18.86 21.21 -18.72
CA LYS A 79 -18.12 21.81 -19.84
C LYS A 79 -18.05 23.33 -19.73
N ASN A 80 -19.17 23.98 -19.42
CA ASN A 80 -19.21 25.44 -19.29
C ASN A 80 -18.32 25.95 -18.15
N ASN A 81 -18.14 25.14 -17.10
CA ASN A 81 -17.24 25.41 -15.99
C ASN A 81 -15.79 24.89 -16.22
N GLN A 82 -15.47 24.42 -17.44
CA GLN A 82 -14.15 23.92 -17.84
C GLN A 82 -13.62 22.78 -16.95
N ILE A 83 -14.53 22.00 -16.37
CA ILE A 83 -14.19 20.87 -15.50
C ILE A 83 -13.70 19.69 -16.36
N PRO A 84 -12.55 19.05 -16.03
CA PRO A 84 -12.05 17.90 -16.74
C PRO A 84 -13.05 16.75 -16.74
N LEU A 85 -13.34 16.24 -17.93
CA LEU A 85 -14.28 15.13 -18.15
C LEU A 85 -13.50 13.87 -18.50
N VAL A 86 -13.90 12.75 -17.95
CA VAL A 86 -13.28 11.45 -18.15
C VAL A 86 -14.25 10.54 -18.91
N GLN A 87 -13.74 9.95 -19.99
CA GLN A 87 -14.43 8.90 -20.74
C GLN A 87 -13.64 7.60 -20.59
N MET A 88 -14.33 6.52 -20.31
CA MET A 88 -13.74 5.21 -20.06
C MET A 88 -14.59 4.12 -20.72
N GLN A 89 -13.95 3.25 -21.49
CA GLN A 89 -14.62 2.13 -22.14
C GLN A 89 -13.72 0.90 -22.14
N PRO A 90 -14.17 -0.25 -21.62
CA PRO A 90 -13.45 -1.51 -21.78
C PRO A 90 -13.40 -1.88 -23.28
N ILE A 91 -12.20 -2.15 -23.81
CA ILE A 91 -12.01 -2.59 -25.19
C ILE A 91 -11.22 -3.89 -25.24
N LYS A 92 -11.36 -4.62 -26.34
CA LYS A 92 -10.59 -5.82 -26.67
C LYS A 92 -9.65 -5.55 -27.83
N VAL A 93 -8.45 -6.14 -27.78
CA VAL A 93 -7.52 -6.19 -28.92
C VAL A 93 -7.42 -7.61 -29.50
N GLN A 94 -6.89 -7.72 -30.70
CA GLN A 94 -6.91 -8.99 -31.46
C GLN A 94 -6.27 -10.18 -30.72
N ASN A 95 -5.30 -9.94 -29.84
CA ASN A 95 -4.70 -10.99 -29.00
C ASN A 95 -5.59 -11.44 -27.81
N ASN A 96 -6.85 -11.03 -27.80
CA ASN A 96 -7.82 -11.29 -26.74
C ASN A 96 -7.54 -10.59 -25.41
N ASP A 97 -6.51 -9.74 -25.32
CA ASP A 97 -6.26 -8.89 -24.17
C ASP A 97 -7.36 -7.81 -24.05
N LYS A 98 -7.69 -7.48 -22.81
CA LYS A 98 -8.67 -6.43 -22.50
C LYS A 98 -8.00 -5.33 -21.69
N PHE A 99 -8.34 -4.10 -21.99
CA PHE A 99 -7.94 -2.96 -21.18
C PHE A 99 -9.00 -1.84 -21.21
N LEU A 100 -8.90 -0.93 -20.28
CA LEU A 100 -9.81 0.20 -20.17
C LEU A 100 -9.24 1.37 -20.98
N LEU A 101 -9.82 1.61 -22.17
CA LEU A 101 -9.45 2.79 -22.95
C LEU A 101 -10.02 4.04 -22.28
N THR A 102 -9.18 5.05 -22.10
CA THR A 102 -9.53 6.25 -21.33
C THR A 102 -9.01 7.50 -22.01
N THR A 103 -9.80 8.56 -21.92
CA THR A 103 -9.36 9.93 -22.23
C THR A 103 -9.86 10.89 -21.16
N ILE A 104 -9.07 11.97 -20.93
CA ILE A 104 -9.41 13.01 -19.97
C ILE A 104 -9.28 14.35 -20.68
N SER A 105 -10.37 15.14 -20.70
CA SER A 105 -10.32 16.47 -21.30
C SER A 105 -9.52 17.45 -20.44
N ASN A 106 -8.97 18.48 -21.07
CA ASN A 106 -8.24 19.57 -20.39
C ASN A 106 -6.96 19.13 -19.62
N ILE A 107 -6.30 18.05 -20.06
CA ILE A 107 -4.99 17.63 -19.57
C ILE A 107 -3.94 17.82 -20.67
N HIS A 108 -2.78 18.40 -20.31
CA HIS A 108 -1.74 18.78 -21.27
C HIS A 108 -0.80 17.63 -21.70
N ALA A 109 -0.85 16.46 -21.07
CA ALA A 109 0.10 15.35 -21.27
C ALA A 109 -0.56 14.09 -21.86
N LEU A 110 -1.41 14.23 -22.87
CA LEU A 110 -1.98 13.08 -23.56
C LEU A 110 -1.09 12.61 -24.73
N PRO A 111 -1.11 11.31 -25.08
CA PRO A 111 -0.43 10.79 -26.27
C PRO A 111 -0.89 11.50 -27.56
N LYS A 112 -0.06 11.44 -28.61
CA LYS A 112 -0.42 11.98 -29.92
C LYS A 112 -1.56 11.19 -30.57
N ASN A 113 -2.15 11.75 -31.63
CA ASN A 113 -3.19 11.06 -32.39
C ASN A 113 -2.70 9.67 -32.88
N GLY A 114 -3.50 8.64 -32.61
CA GLY A 114 -3.18 7.25 -32.94
C GLY A 114 -2.18 6.59 -31.97
N GLU A 115 -1.73 7.28 -30.94
CA GLU A 115 -0.85 6.73 -29.92
C GLU A 115 -1.59 6.45 -28.61
N ILE A 116 -1.10 5.46 -27.84
CA ILE A 116 -1.62 5.06 -26.53
C ILE A 116 -0.49 4.94 -25.50
N ALA A 117 -0.71 5.45 -24.30
CA ALA A 117 0.08 5.13 -23.12
C ALA A 117 -0.64 4.03 -22.33
N LEU A 118 0.02 2.89 -22.11
CA LEU A 118 -0.55 1.72 -21.46
C LEU A 118 0.01 1.54 -20.04
N ASP A 119 -0.73 0.85 -19.22
CA ASP A 119 -0.19 0.37 -17.95
C ASP A 119 0.98 -0.59 -18.15
N LEU A 120 1.95 -0.53 -17.24
CA LEU A 120 3.19 -1.32 -17.32
C LEU A 120 2.95 -2.84 -17.32
N HIS A 121 1.83 -3.34 -16.78
CA HIS A 121 1.49 -4.76 -16.81
C HIS A 121 1.38 -5.30 -18.24
N MET A 122 0.97 -4.45 -19.18
CA MET A 122 0.90 -4.82 -20.60
C MET A 122 2.28 -5.01 -21.27
N SER A 123 3.36 -4.51 -20.67
CA SER A 123 4.73 -4.68 -21.18
C SER A 123 5.21 -6.14 -21.21
N LYS A 124 4.48 -7.04 -20.55
CA LYS A 124 4.71 -8.50 -20.65
C LYS A 124 4.43 -9.03 -22.06
N ASN A 125 3.39 -8.52 -22.72
CA ASN A 125 2.90 -9.00 -24.00
C ASN A 125 3.27 -8.08 -25.16
N TYR A 126 3.62 -6.82 -24.88
CA TYR A 126 3.81 -5.78 -25.89
C TYR A 126 5.08 -4.95 -25.63
N LYS A 127 5.58 -4.30 -26.67
CA LYS A 127 6.73 -3.38 -26.62
C LYS A 127 6.33 -1.99 -27.07
N VAL A 128 7.11 -0.99 -26.68
CA VAL A 128 6.98 0.37 -27.23
C VAL A 128 7.13 0.31 -28.77
N ASN A 129 6.27 1.04 -29.47
CA ASN A 129 6.06 1.07 -30.91
C ASN A 129 5.28 -0.12 -31.51
N ASP A 130 4.86 -1.12 -30.75
CA ASP A 130 3.94 -2.14 -31.25
C ASP A 130 2.59 -1.52 -31.61
N GLN A 131 1.90 -2.15 -32.58
CA GLN A 131 0.55 -1.76 -32.98
C GLN A 131 -0.49 -2.68 -32.32
N LEU A 132 -1.47 -2.09 -31.68
CA LEU A 132 -2.63 -2.75 -31.09
C LEU A 132 -3.82 -2.60 -32.03
N ASN A 133 -4.23 -3.71 -32.64
CA ASN A 133 -5.44 -3.73 -33.46
C ASN A 133 -6.66 -3.95 -32.53
N VAL A 134 -7.55 -2.99 -32.50
CA VAL A 134 -8.78 -3.06 -31.70
C VAL A 134 -9.76 -3.99 -32.42
N VAL A 135 -10.43 -4.88 -31.66
CA VAL A 135 -11.46 -5.77 -32.22
C VAL A 135 -12.64 -4.93 -32.68
N ASP A 136 -13.19 -5.28 -33.85
CA ASP A 136 -14.32 -4.59 -34.48
C ASP A 136 -14.08 -3.11 -34.82
N ASN A 137 -12.80 -2.71 -34.90
CA ASN A 137 -12.41 -1.38 -35.34
C ASN A 137 -11.29 -1.46 -36.39
N LYS A 138 -11.26 -0.48 -37.30
CA LYS A 138 -10.21 -0.39 -38.34
C LYS A 138 -8.97 0.38 -37.87
N GLU A 139 -9.07 1.08 -36.76
CA GLU A 139 -7.99 1.86 -36.20
C GLU A 139 -7.02 0.97 -35.40
N ALA A 140 -5.72 1.18 -35.64
CA ALA A 140 -4.66 0.58 -34.85
C ALA A 140 -4.05 1.65 -33.92
N LEU A 141 -3.74 1.28 -32.69
CA LEU A 141 -3.11 2.13 -31.72
C LEU A 141 -1.62 1.79 -31.62
N LYS A 142 -0.75 2.78 -31.76
CA LYS A 142 0.68 2.64 -31.54
C LYS A 142 1.02 2.87 -30.06
N ILE A 143 1.70 1.93 -29.42
CA ILE A 143 2.14 2.08 -28.04
C ILE A 143 3.27 3.11 -27.98
N ALA A 144 3.01 4.23 -27.31
CA ALA A 144 3.99 5.30 -27.11
C ALA A 144 4.88 5.05 -25.90
N GLN A 145 4.30 4.59 -24.80
CA GLN A 145 4.98 4.36 -23.51
C GLN A 145 4.20 3.42 -22.62
N PHE A 146 4.87 2.96 -21.55
CA PHE A 146 4.25 2.24 -20.45
C PHE A 146 4.39 3.07 -19.16
N ASP A 147 3.27 3.26 -18.48
CA ASP A 147 3.19 3.98 -17.22
C ASP A 147 2.90 3.02 -16.06
N LYS A 148 3.45 3.30 -14.88
CA LYS A 148 3.21 2.49 -13.68
C LYS A 148 1.89 2.86 -13.00
N TYR A 149 1.23 1.85 -12.42
CA TYR A 149 0.04 2.05 -11.58
C TYR A 149 -1.11 2.74 -12.31
N GLN A 150 -1.39 2.29 -13.54
CA GLN A 150 -2.54 2.71 -14.34
C GLN A 150 -3.53 1.54 -14.44
N MET A 151 -4.13 1.17 -13.29
CA MET A 151 -5.06 0.05 -13.18
C MET A 151 -6.40 0.50 -12.59
N TYR A 152 -7.48 -0.08 -13.08
CA TYR A 152 -8.83 0.10 -12.57
C TYR A 152 -9.56 -1.24 -12.57
N SER A 153 -10.00 -1.72 -11.40
CA SER A 153 -10.70 -3.02 -11.27
C SER A 153 -9.95 -4.17 -11.98
N HIS A 154 -8.64 -4.29 -11.71
CA HIS A 154 -7.70 -5.26 -12.34
C HIS A 154 -7.58 -5.15 -13.86
N MET A 155 -8.10 -4.12 -14.47
CA MET A 155 -7.89 -3.83 -15.88
C MET A 155 -6.77 -2.79 -16.04
N SER A 156 -5.81 -3.10 -16.91
CA SER A 156 -4.82 -2.11 -17.35
C SER A 156 -5.54 -0.95 -18.05
N VAL A 157 -5.14 0.27 -17.73
CA VAL A 157 -5.69 1.47 -18.37
C VAL A 157 -4.80 1.88 -19.53
N GLY A 158 -5.42 2.19 -20.65
CA GLY A 158 -4.80 2.78 -21.82
C GLY A 158 -5.27 4.20 -22.02
N LEU A 159 -4.36 5.18 -21.88
CA LEU A 159 -4.68 6.60 -22.04
C LEU A 159 -4.42 7.03 -23.49
N VAL A 160 -5.40 7.71 -24.08
CA VAL A 160 -5.34 8.27 -25.43
C VAL A 160 -5.85 9.72 -25.42
N ASN A 161 -5.58 10.47 -26.49
CA ASN A 161 -6.21 11.77 -26.66
C ASN A 161 -7.66 11.66 -27.13
N GLN A 162 -8.40 12.76 -27.06
CA GLN A 162 -9.82 12.82 -27.35
C GLN A 162 -10.16 12.39 -28.78
N ASP A 163 -9.36 12.80 -29.78
CA ASP A 163 -9.61 12.47 -31.20
C ASP A 163 -9.45 10.98 -31.45
N THR A 164 -8.44 10.35 -30.84
CA THR A 164 -8.19 8.90 -30.93
C THR A 164 -9.30 8.14 -30.23
N TYR A 165 -9.74 8.60 -29.04
CA TYR A 165 -10.84 7.97 -28.32
C TYR A 165 -12.11 7.92 -29.14
N GLN A 166 -12.52 9.07 -29.74
CA GLN A 166 -13.75 9.17 -30.55
C GLN A 166 -13.76 8.27 -31.78
N LYS A 167 -12.60 8.02 -32.39
CA LYS A 167 -12.47 7.10 -33.53
C LYS A 167 -12.70 5.64 -33.13
N ILE A 168 -12.32 5.28 -31.91
CA ILE A 168 -12.41 3.90 -31.42
C ILE A 168 -13.76 3.66 -30.73
N VAL A 169 -14.24 4.63 -29.95
CA VAL A 169 -15.49 4.56 -29.19
C VAL A 169 -16.48 5.61 -29.73
N PRO A 170 -17.35 5.23 -30.68
CA PRO A 170 -18.31 6.18 -31.26
C PRO A 170 -19.32 6.73 -30.24
N GLN A 171 -19.60 5.97 -29.19
CA GLN A 171 -20.47 6.41 -28.11
C GLN A 171 -19.70 7.37 -27.20
N ASN A 172 -19.97 8.67 -27.32
CA ASN A 172 -19.33 9.72 -26.52
C ASN A 172 -19.89 9.82 -25.09
N ALA A 173 -20.05 8.71 -24.43
CA ALA A 173 -20.48 8.68 -23.03
C ALA A 173 -19.39 9.25 -22.12
N ILE A 174 -19.75 10.19 -21.25
CA ILE A 174 -18.85 10.75 -20.25
C ILE A 174 -19.19 10.05 -18.93
N ASN A 175 -18.18 9.38 -18.35
CA ASN A 175 -18.39 8.57 -17.17
C ASN A 175 -18.32 9.39 -15.89
N THR A 176 -17.36 10.32 -15.80
CA THR A 176 -17.14 11.14 -14.60
C THR A 176 -16.49 12.47 -14.96
N ALA A 177 -16.46 13.37 -13.99
CA ALA A 177 -15.70 14.60 -14.06
C ALA A 177 -14.83 14.75 -12.81
N ILE A 178 -13.68 15.41 -12.95
CA ILE A 178 -12.69 15.56 -11.89
C ILE A 178 -12.76 16.97 -11.31
N LEU A 179 -12.97 17.08 -10.00
CA LEU A 179 -12.84 18.33 -9.27
C LEU A 179 -11.48 18.36 -8.56
N THR A 180 -10.61 19.27 -8.98
CA THR A 180 -9.28 19.44 -8.41
C THR A 180 -9.32 20.32 -7.16
N GLU A 181 -8.26 20.29 -6.35
CA GLU A 181 -8.16 21.11 -5.15
C GLU A 181 -8.24 22.61 -5.44
N ASP A 182 -7.68 23.06 -6.57
CA ASP A 182 -7.74 24.47 -6.96
C ASP A 182 -9.16 24.95 -7.28
N MET A 183 -9.98 24.09 -7.86
CA MET A 183 -11.39 24.39 -8.12
C MET A 183 -12.22 24.53 -6.84
N LEU A 184 -11.80 23.85 -5.76
CA LEU A 184 -12.51 23.83 -4.49
C LEU A 184 -12.19 25.01 -3.57
N LYS A 185 -11.16 25.81 -3.88
CA LYS A 185 -10.81 27.04 -3.13
C LYS A 185 -11.91 28.09 -3.17
N ASP A 186 -12.77 28.03 -4.18
CA ASP A 186 -13.92 28.93 -4.35
C ASP A 186 -15.21 28.22 -3.90
N GLU A 187 -15.51 28.32 -2.61
CA GLU A 187 -16.70 27.68 -2.00
C GLU A 187 -18.03 28.09 -2.66
N VAL A 188 -18.10 29.35 -3.17
CA VAL A 188 -19.29 29.86 -3.85
C VAL A 188 -19.51 29.10 -5.16
N LYS A 189 -18.43 28.96 -5.97
CA LYS A 189 -18.52 28.20 -7.23
C LYS A 189 -18.88 26.73 -7.00
N VAL A 190 -18.34 26.11 -5.96
CA VAL A 190 -18.68 24.71 -5.63
C VAL A 190 -20.14 24.55 -5.24
N LYS A 191 -20.67 25.52 -4.46
CA LYS A 191 -22.10 25.51 -4.08
C LYS A 191 -23.01 25.73 -5.28
N ASP A 192 -22.65 26.68 -6.15
CA ASP A 192 -23.39 26.96 -7.38
C ASP A 192 -23.34 25.77 -8.35
N LEU A 193 -22.18 25.11 -8.49
CA LEU A 193 -22.04 23.89 -9.27
C LEU A 193 -22.96 22.79 -8.75
N LYS A 194 -22.94 22.52 -7.44
CA LYS A 194 -23.82 21.52 -6.82
C LYS A 194 -25.31 21.81 -7.08
N ALA A 195 -25.71 23.07 -7.05
CA ALA A 195 -27.11 23.48 -7.32
C ALA A 195 -27.51 23.32 -8.79
N GLN A 196 -26.57 23.36 -9.74
CA GLN A 196 -26.81 23.19 -11.17
C GLN A 196 -26.84 21.73 -11.61
N LEU A 197 -26.15 20.82 -10.89
CA LEU A 197 -26.16 19.38 -11.15
C LEU A 197 -27.47 18.76 -10.65
N LYS A 198 -28.27 18.22 -11.58
CA LYS A 198 -29.63 17.70 -11.29
C LYS A 198 -29.67 16.17 -11.20
N HIS A 199 -28.77 15.49 -11.90
CA HIS A 199 -28.77 14.03 -12.04
C HIS A 199 -27.42 13.43 -11.65
N SER A 200 -26.57 14.23 -10.98
CA SER A 200 -25.23 13.83 -10.59
C SER A 200 -24.96 14.20 -9.15
N LYS A 201 -24.13 13.38 -8.51
CA LYS A 201 -23.63 13.61 -7.16
C LYS A 201 -22.10 13.77 -7.16
N ILE A 202 -21.60 14.45 -6.15
CA ILE A 202 -20.18 14.64 -5.93
C ILE A 202 -19.75 13.65 -4.83
N ILE A 203 -18.75 12.84 -5.14
CA ILE A 203 -18.23 11.79 -4.26
C ILE A 203 -16.74 11.99 -3.99
N THR A 204 -16.27 11.41 -2.91
CA THR A 204 -14.82 11.37 -2.59
C THR A 204 -14.11 10.28 -3.41
N PRO A 205 -12.79 10.38 -3.60
CA PRO A 205 -12.01 9.27 -4.18
C PRO A 205 -12.19 7.97 -3.41
N GLU A 206 -12.31 8.04 -2.10
CA GLU A 206 -12.52 6.87 -1.25
C GLU A 206 -13.87 6.17 -1.54
N ASP A 207 -14.94 6.95 -1.75
CA ASP A 207 -16.24 6.40 -2.14
C ASP A 207 -16.19 5.73 -3.52
N ALA A 208 -15.47 6.36 -4.49
CA ALA A 208 -15.25 5.79 -5.81
C ALA A 208 -14.44 4.49 -5.77
N MET A 209 -13.41 4.41 -4.93
CA MET A 209 -12.60 3.21 -4.73
C MET A 209 -13.42 2.08 -4.10
N LYS A 210 -14.18 2.38 -3.04
CA LYS A 210 -15.05 1.39 -2.37
C LYS A 210 -16.17 0.87 -3.28
N ALA A 211 -16.61 1.65 -4.25
CA ALA A 211 -17.62 1.22 -5.22
C ALA A 211 -17.08 0.24 -6.27
N ILE A 212 -15.77 -0.04 -6.31
CA ILE A 212 -15.19 -1.11 -7.12
C ILE A 212 -15.44 -2.44 -6.40
N PRO A 213 -16.28 -3.37 -6.94
CA PRO A 213 -16.68 -4.57 -6.20
C PRO A 213 -15.52 -5.46 -5.76
N SER A 214 -14.49 -5.59 -6.59
CA SER A 214 -13.30 -6.38 -6.30
C SER A 214 -12.46 -5.78 -5.17
N TYR A 215 -12.40 -4.45 -5.04
CA TYR A 215 -11.52 -3.77 -4.10
C TYR A 215 -11.86 -4.10 -2.64
N GLU A 216 -13.09 -3.87 -2.19
CA GLU A 216 -13.49 -4.18 -0.81
C GLU A 216 -13.47 -5.69 -0.52
N ALA A 217 -13.94 -6.50 -1.47
CA ALA A 217 -13.98 -7.95 -1.32
C ALA A 217 -12.58 -8.57 -1.12
N GLU A 218 -11.55 -7.99 -1.73
CA GLU A 218 -10.17 -8.47 -1.63
C GLU A 218 -9.40 -7.84 -0.47
N GLN A 219 -9.59 -6.53 -0.22
CA GLN A 219 -8.83 -5.81 0.80
C GLN A 219 -9.18 -6.27 2.22
N MET A 220 -10.45 -6.58 2.49
CA MET A 220 -10.87 -7.00 3.83
C MET A 220 -10.19 -8.29 4.30
N PRO A 221 -10.19 -9.42 3.55
CA PRO A 221 -9.46 -10.63 3.92
C PRO A 221 -7.95 -10.43 4.02
N LEU A 222 -7.36 -9.63 3.10
CA LEU A 222 -5.91 -9.37 3.10
C LEU A 222 -5.48 -8.57 4.34
N ASN A 223 -6.21 -7.53 4.70
CA ASN A 223 -5.95 -6.75 5.90
C ASN A 223 -6.11 -7.59 7.17
N LEU A 224 -7.10 -8.47 7.20
CA LEU A 224 -7.30 -9.40 8.30
C LEU A 224 -6.14 -10.40 8.42
N MET A 225 -5.64 -10.91 7.29
CA MET A 225 -4.46 -11.79 7.26
C MET A 225 -3.22 -11.07 7.79
N VAL A 226 -2.95 -9.84 7.36
CA VAL A 226 -1.84 -9.02 7.86
C VAL A 226 -1.97 -8.78 9.36
N PHE A 227 -3.18 -8.47 9.83
CA PHE A 227 -3.45 -8.29 11.26
C PHE A 227 -3.13 -9.53 12.08
N PHE A 228 -3.57 -10.72 11.66
CA PHE A 228 -3.27 -11.96 12.37
C PHE A 228 -1.79 -12.32 12.31
N LEU A 229 -1.13 -12.13 11.19
CA LEU A 229 0.33 -12.33 11.08
C LEU A 229 1.09 -11.42 12.06
N PHE A 230 0.68 -10.16 12.17
CA PHE A 230 1.26 -9.24 13.12
C PHE A 230 0.97 -9.66 14.58
N LEU A 231 -0.26 -10.07 14.88
CA LEU A 231 -0.65 -10.53 16.21
C LEU A 231 0.16 -11.77 16.64
N ILE A 232 0.33 -12.75 15.76
CA ILE A 232 1.16 -13.92 16.01
C ILE A 232 2.60 -13.50 16.25
N SER A 233 3.14 -12.60 15.42
CA SER A 233 4.49 -12.06 15.58
C SER A 233 4.68 -11.38 16.94
N ALA A 234 3.68 -10.60 17.36
CA ALA A 234 3.68 -9.92 18.66
C ALA A 234 3.76 -10.90 19.83
N ILE A 235 2.95 -11.95 19.80
CA ILE A 235 2.95 -13.00 20.83
C ILE A 235 4.31 -13.71 20.86
N VAL A 236 4.81 -14.13 19.70
CA VAL A 236 6.08 -14.87 19.59
C VAL A 236 7.24 -14.03 20.11
N ILE A 237 7.36 -12.77 19.71
CA ILE A 237 8.43 -11.85 20.17
C ILE A 237 8.37 -11.67 21.68
N THR A 238 7.17 -11.44 22.22
CA THR A 238 6.97 -11.24 23.65
C THR A 238 7.38 -12.47 24.45
N VAL A 239 6.96 -13.67 24.01
CA VAL A 239 7.30 -14.94 24.66
C VAL A 239 8.81 -15.21 24.61
N PHE A 240 9.45 -14.92 23.47
CA PHE A 240 10.91 -15.13 23.37
C PHE A 240 11.68 -14.24 24.34
N PHE A 241 11.37 -12.94 24.44
CA PHE A 241 12.04 -12.07 25.39
C PHE A 241 11.79 -12.46 26.84
N TYR A 242 10.58 -12.91 27.14
CA TYR A 242 10.26 -13.44 28.47
C TYR A 242 11.08 -14.69 28.81
N ILE A 243 11.15 -15.67 27.90
CA ILE A 243 11.94 -16.91 28.09
C ILE A 243 13.44 -16.58 28.26
N ILE A 244 14.00 -15.69 27.43
CA ILE A 244 15.41 -15.28 27.55
C ILE A 244 15.68 -14.68 28.92
N THR A 245 14.76 -13.85 29.42
CA THR A 245 14.88 -13.24 30.76
C THR A 245 14.84 -14.27 31.87
N ILE A 246 13.97 -15.28 31.79
CA ILE A 246 13.91 -16.37 32.78
C ILE A 246 15.21 -17.17 32.77
N GLN A 247 15.75 -17.50 31.61
CA GLN A 247 17.03 -18.23 31.49
C GLN A 247 18.23 -17.48 32.09
N LYS A 248 18.13 -16.15 32.28
CA LYS A 248 19.16 -15.31 32.86
C LYS A 248 18.92 -14.98 34.36
N THR A 249 17.93 -15.63 34.98
CA THR A 249 17.58 -15.33 36.38
C THR A 249 18.78 -15.45 37.31
N THR A 250 19.58 -16.51 37.21
CA THR A 250 20.80 -16.71 37.99
C THR A 250 21.85 -15.61 37.74
N GLU A 251 22.08 -15.23 36.49
CA GLU A 251 23.02 -14.15 36.14
C GLU A 251 22.55 -12.81 36.76
N TYR A 252 21.27 -12.51 36.69
CA TYR A 252 20.72 -11.29 37.32
C TYR A 252 20.77 -11.36 38.85
N GLY A 253 20.59 -12.55 39.46
CA GLY A 253 20.78 -12.76 40.90
C GLY A 253 22.19 -12.46 41.35
N ILE A 254 23.18 -12.99 40.67
CA ILE A 254 24.60 -12.73 40.93
C ILE A 254 24.92 -11.23 40.81
N LEU A 255 24.47 -10.58 39.71
CA LEU A 255 24.65 -9.14 39.50
C LEU A 255 24.05 -8.29 40.62
N LYS A 256 22.89 -8.69 41.15
CA LYS A 256 22.25 -8.04 42.31
C LYS A 256 23.07 -8.27 43.59
N ALA A 257 23.55 -9.47 43.83
CA ALA A 257 24.34 -9.82 45.00
C ALA A 257 25.66 -8.99 45.10
N ILE A 258 26.30 -8.71 43.96
CA ILE A 258 27.48 -7.86 43.90
C ILE A 258 27.16 -6.35 43.84
N GLY A 259 25.90 -5.95 44.10
CA GLY A 259 25.48 -4.56 44.27
C GLY A 259 25.05 -3.82 42.99
N THR A 260 24.78 -4.52 41.89
CA THR A 260 24.24 -3.87 40.69
C THR A 260 22.80 -3.38 40.93
N SER A 261 22.55 -2.09 40.69
CA SER A 261 21.21 -1.51 40.92
C SER A 261 20.20 -2.03 39.89
N HIS A 262 18.94 -2.17 40.32
CA HIS A 262 17.80 -2.56 39.46
C HIS A 262 17.73 -1.71 38.19
N LYS A 263 17.94 -0.39 38.31
CA LYS A 263 17.92 0.54 37.18
C LYS A 263 18.94 0.17 36.09
N LYS A 264 20.14 -0.24 36.47
CA LYS A 264 21.18 -0.67 35.52
C LYS A 264 20.79 -1.96 34.80
N LEU A 265 20.17 -2.91 35.51
CA LEU A 265 19.69 -4.19 34.90
C LEU A 265 18.55 -3.95 33.91
N ILE A 266 17.61 -3.09 34.27
CA ILE A 266 16.49 -2.70 33.38
C ILE A 266 17.01 -2.03 32.11
N VAL A 267 17.88 -1.04 32.25
CA VAL A 267 18.48 -0.34 31.09
C VAL A 267 19.24 -1.31 30.19
N LYS A 268 20.00 -2.25 30.77
CA LYS A 268 20.68 -3.30 30.02
C LYS A 268 19.70 -4.13 29.21
N LEU A 269 18.62 -4.63 29.83
CA LEU A 269 17.59 -5.44 29.17
C LEU A 269 16.91 -4.69 28.02
N ILE A 270 16.53 -3.43 28.25
CA ILE A 270 15.94 -2.59 27.21
C ILE A 270 16.94 -2.42 26.04
N GLN A 271 18.21 -2.17 26.31
CA GLN A 271 19.23 -2.02 25.26
C GLN A 271 19.43 -3.30 24.44
N GLU A 272 19.46 -4.48 25.08
CA GLU A 272 19.60 -5.76 24.39
C GLU A 272 18.42 -5.96 23.41
N VAL A 273 17.19 -5.82 23.89
CA VAL A 273 16.00 -6.01 23.07
C VAL A 273 15.91 -5.00 21.94
N PHE A 274 16.19 -3.73 22.24
CA PHE A 274 16.15 -2.67 21.24
C PHE A 274 17.14 -2.92 20.10
N ILE A 275 18.39 -3.31 20.43
CA ILE A 275 19.43 -3.61 19.44
C ILE A 275 19.01 -4.79 18.56
N ILE A 276 18.51 -5.88 19.16
CA ILE A 276 18.10 -7.07 18.39
C ILE A 276 16.97 -6.74 17.44
N VAL A 277 15.93 -6.07 17.93
CA VAL A 277 14.76 -5.73 17.12
C VAL A 277 15.11 -4.76 16.01
N MET A 278 15.87 -3.71 16.31
CA MET A 278 16.33 -2.74 15.30
C MET A 278 17.15 -3.41 14.19
N LEU A 279 18.08 -4.29 14.55
CA LEU A 279 18.89 -5.02 13.57
C LEU A 279 18.02 -5.98 12.73
N SER A 280 17.12 -6.72 13.37
CA SER A 280 16.27 -7.70 12.68
C SER A 280 15.26 -7.03 11.74
N VAL A 281 14.56 -6.01 12.22
CA VAL A 281 13.57 -5.27 11.41
C VAL A 281 14.28 -4.47 10.32
N GLY A 282 15.39 -3.83 10.63
CA GLY A 282 16.22 -3.11 9.66
C GLY A 282 16.72 -4.03 8.53
N LEU A 283 17.18 -5.23 8.88
CA LEU A 283 17.56 -6.24 7.88
C LEU A 283 16.37 -6.72 7.05
N ALA A 284 15.19 -6.91 7.66
CA ALA A 284 13.97 -7.28 6.93
C ALA A 284 13.58 -6.21 5.91
N ILE A 285 13.63 -4.94 6.30
CA ILE A 285 13.38 -3.81 5.40
C ILE A 285 14.40 -3.78 4.25
N ALA A 286 15.68 -3.94 4.56
CA ALA A 286 16.74 -3.94 3.54
C ALA A 286 16.57 -5.09 2.53
N VAL A 287 16.23 -6.29 3.00
CA VAL A 287 15.98 -7.46 2.14
C VAL A 287 14.76 -7.25 1.26
N ILE A 288 13.65 -6.70 1.81
CA ILE A 288 12.45 -6.42 1.03
C ILE A 288 12.70 -5.35 -0.05
N MET A 289 13.44 -4.29 0.29
CA MET A 289 13.84 -3.28 -0.68
C MET A 289 14.72 -3.88 -1.81
N ALA A 290 15.61 -4.79 -1.45
CA ALA A 290 16.42 -5.51 -2.44
C ALA A 290 15.54 -6.39 -3.33
N ILE A 291 14.65 -7.20 -2.76
CA ILE A 291 13.73 -8.08 -3.50
C ILE A 291 12.87 -7.28 -4.47
N ASN A 292 12.35 -6.13 -4.06
CA ASN A 292 11.51 -5.27 -4.91
C ASN A 292 12.17 -4.91 -6.26
N ASN A 293 13.50 -4.82 -6.30
CA ASN A 293 14.22 -4.54 -7.55
C ASN A 293 14.33 -5.75 -8.50
N PHE A 294 14.11 -6.97 -8.00
CA PHE A 294 14.15 -8.21 -8.77
C PHE A 294 12.77 -8.74 -9.14
N LEU A 295 11.72 -8.21 -8.54
CA LEU A 295 10.35 -8.63 -8.85
C LEU A 295 9.94 -8.16 -10.25
N PRO A 296 9.23 -9.02 -11.01
CA PRO A 296 8.70 -8.61 -12.30
C PRO A 296 7.68 -7.48 -12.13
N PRO A 297 7.63 -6.51 -13.06
CA PRO A 297 6.68 -5.38 -13.00
C PRO A 297 5.20 -5.80 -12.94
N THR A 298 4.91 -7.03 -13.36
CA THR A 298 3.55 -7.60 -13.36
C THR A 298 3.14 -8.23 -12.03
N MET A 299 4.04 -8.28 -11.05
CA MET A 299 3.70 -8.77 -9.73
C MET A 299 3.05 -7.64 -8.91
N PRO A 300 1.87 -7.87 -8.30
CA PRO A 300 1.20 -6.87 -7.49
C PRO A 300 1.95 -6.68 -6.16
N PHE A 301 3.03 -5.94 -6.21
CA PHE A 301 3.88 -5.66 -5.05
C PHE A 301 4.15 -4.17 -4.95
N TYR A 302 3.67 -3.55 -3.89
CA TYR A 302 3.83 -2.12 -3.66
C TYR A 302 4.43 -1.81 -2.30
N LEU A 303 5.61 -1.20 -2.30
CA LEU A 303 6.29 -0.75 -1.09
C LEU A 303 5.81 0.65 -0.70
N ASN A 304 4.89 0.71 0.25
CA ASN A 304 4.47 1.96 0.84
C ASN A 304 5.44 2.35 1.97
N THR A 305 6.20 3.42 1.77
CA THR A 305 7.19 3.90 2.74
C THR A 305 6.57 4.20 4.11
N ASN A 306 5.38 4.81 4.15
CA ASN A 306 4.69 5.11 5.39
C ASN A 306 4.30 3.82 6.14
N LEU A 307 3.80 2.81 5.41
CA LEU A 307 3.45 1.51 5.99
C LEU A 307 4.68 0.81 6.59
N ILE A 308 5.83 0.85 5.91
CA ILE A 308 7.09 0.29 6.42
C ILE A 308 7.45 0.91 7.78
N PHE A 309 7.40 2.24 7.91
CA PHE A 309 7.70 2.91 9.17
C PHE A 309 6.67 2.60 10.26
N ILE A 310 5.39 2.53 9.90
CA ILE A 310 4.32 2.16 10.84
C ILE A 310 4.55 0.74 11.38
N LEU A 311 4.81 -0.23 10.50
CA LEU A 311 5.06 -1.62 10.90
C LEU A 311 6.34 -1.75 11.72
N ALA A 312 7.43 -1.07 11.33
CA ALA A 312 8.67 -1.03 12.11
C ALA A 312 8.43 -0.47 13.52
N GLY A 313 7.68 0.64 13.63
CA GLY A 313 7.28 1.22 14.91
C GLY A 313 6.43 0.26 15.76
N LEU A 314 5.51 -0.46 15.15
CA LEU A 314 4.70 -1.47 15.82
C LEU A 314 5.54 -2.65 16.33
N PHE A 315 6.52 -3.13 15.56
CA PHE A 315 7.45 -4.16 16.03
C PHE A 315 8.27 -3.71 17.24
N LEU A 316 8.74 -2.47 17.24
CA LEU A 316 9.43 -1.88 18.40
C LEU A 316 8.52 -1.74 19.61
N PHE A 317 7.27 -1.33 19.39
CA PHE A 317 6.27 -1.21 20.47
C PHE A 317 5.95 -2.56 21.11
N VAL A 318 5.75 -3.60 20.30
CA VAL A 318 5.53 -4.98 20.79
C VAL A 318 6.74 -5.48 21.57
N ALA A 319 7.95 -5.26 21.07
CA ALA A 319 9.17 -5.63 21.78
C ALA A 319 9.28 -4.92 23.13
N PHE A 320 8.88 -3.64 23.19
CA PHE A 320 8.83 -2.89 24.45
C PHE A 320 7.84 -3.50 25.46
N ILE A 321 6.66 -3.94 25.01
CA ILE A 321 5.72 -4.68 25.87
C ILE A 321 6.36 -5.97 26.41
N GLY A 322 7.03 -6.74 25.56
CA GLY A 322 7.77 -7.94 25.96
C GLY A 322 8.84 -7.67 27.02
N VAL A 323 9.59 -6.55 26.86
CA VAL A 323 10.54 -6.09 27.86
C VAL A 323 9.87 -5.73 29.18
N LEU A 324 8.74 -5.03 29.16
CA LEU A 324 8.02 -4.67 30.39
C LEU A 324 7.62 -5.90 31.22
N LEU A 325 7.09 -6.94 30.56
CA LEU A 325 6.80 -8.21 31.21
C LEU A 325 8.06 -8.88 31.80
N SER A 326 9.15 -8.82 31.06
CA SER A 326 10.44 -9.34 31.51
C SER A 326 11.01 -8.57 32.69
N ILE A 327 10.85 -7.25 32.73
CA ILE A 327 11.28 -6.39 33.86
C ILE A 327 10.59 -6.80 35.16
N ILE A 328 9.29 -7.08 35.12
CA ILE A 328 8.53 -7.53 36.30
C ILE A 328 9.18 -8.76 36.92
N LYS A 329 9.63 -9.71 36.09
CA LYS A 329 10.32 -10.91 36.53
C LYS A 329 11.70 -10.58 37.16
N VAL A 330 12.48 -9.74 36.49
CA VAL A 330 13.83 -9.33 36.95
C VAL A 330 13.78 -8.62 38.30
N LEU A 331 12.76 -7.79 38.52
CA LEU A 331 12.59 -7.07 39.81
C LEU A 331 12.31 -8.03 40.97
N LYS A 332 11.60 -9.12 40.74
CA LYS A 332 11.20 -10.12 41.74
C LYS A 332 12.29 -11.17 42.02
N ILE A 333 13.44 -11.14 41.36
CA ILE A 333 14.53 -12.09 41.62
C ILE A 333 15.12 -11.85 43.01
N ASP A 334 15.09 -12.85 43.87
CA ASP A 334 15.84 -12.88 45.12
C ASP A 334 17.28 -13.33 44.85
N PRO A 335 18.31 -12.54 45.26
CA PRO A 335 19.72 -12.94 45.06
C PRO A 335 20.10 -14.24 45.78
N ILE A 336 19.47 -14.53 46.94
CA ILE A 336 19.77 -15.71 47.73
C ILE A 336 19.24 -16.98 47.02
N GLU A 337 17.99 -16.95 46.59
CA GLU A 337 17.38 -18.05 45.84
C GLU A 337 18.08 -18.27 44.49
N ALA A 338 18.46 -17.20 43.80
CA ALA A 338 19.12 -17.28 42.49
C ALA A 338 20.52 -17.91 42.52
N ILE A 339 21.25 -17.82 43.66
CA ILE A 339 22.59 -18.37 43.84
C ILE A 339 22.54 -19.72 44.54
N GLY A 340 21.53 -19.96 45.38
CA GLY A 340 21.42 -21.20 46.20
C GLY A 340 20.93 -22.41 45.47
N GLY A 341 20.45 -22.30 44.24
CA GLY A 341 20.20 -23.44 43.33
C GLY A 341 19.10 -24.40 43.82
N GLU A 342 17.88 -23.89 44.06
CA GLU A 342 16.64 -24.68 44.00
C GLU A 342 15.49 -23.82 43.54
#